data_dbb4eef2bf52d7b5e2bf3cbfbe530f2a
#
_entry.id   dbb4eef2bf52d7b5e2bf3cbfbe530f2a
#
_cell.length_a   1.000
_cell.length_b   1.000
_cell.length_c   1.000
_cell.angle_alpha   90.00
_cell.angle_beta   90.00
_cell.angle_gamma   90.00
#
_symmetry.space_group_name_H-M   'P 1'
#
loop_
_entity.id
_entity.type
_entity.pdbx_description
1 polymer ?
#
loop_
_entity_poly.entity_id
_entity_poly.type
_entity_poly.pdbx_seq_one_letter_code
_entity_poly.pdbx_strand_id
1 'polypeptide(L)'
;MTTAPSLSPPPDSEAADRGAVPPATSGRREFPFERRHFDFIARMLYQLAGIALAPHKIEMVYSRLARRLRDLRLSDFDSYCALLESEEGANEVGFLVNALTTNLTSFFRESHHFDFLAKTAVPEMRARHAGESSHPRLRIWSAGCSSGQEPYTIAMVLASSFGPELRRWDVKILATDIDTHMVDTARRGVYPADLANSIPAPLRDRFTRRQRESGEPVVAMEEELRRLITFKPLNLLEHWPMKGPFDAIFCRNVLIYFDRVGRTQVIGNFARMLEPGGCLFLGHSESLYGVSDRFRQTGPTIYRRL
;
A
#
# COMPACT_ATOMS: atom_id res chain seq x y z
N MET A 1 59.08 27.90 -31.10
CA MET A 1 59.25 28.00 -29.67
C MET A 1 58.22 28.98 -29.16
N THR A 2 57.09 28.49 -28.73
CA THR A 2 56.01 29.35 -28.19
C THR A 2 55.55 28.68 -26.89
N THR A 3 55.86 29.32 -25.80
CA THR A 3 55.60 28.90 -24.41
C THR A 3 54.12 29.05 -24.12
N ALA A 4 53.48 27.96 -23.60
CA ALA A 4 52.16 27.97 -23.06
C ALA A 4 52.12 28.63 -21.65
N PRO A 5 51.08 29.39 -21.30
CA PRO A 5 50.93 29.97 -19.99
C PRO A 5 50.41 28.94 -18.96
N SER A 6 51.05 28.93 -17.79
CA SER A 6 50.67 28.16 -16.63
C SER A 6 49.40 28.74 -16.00
N LEU A 7 48.36 27.91 -15.83
CA LEU A 7 47.16 28.24 -15.08
C LEU A 7 47.39 27.87 -13.60
N SER A 8 47.29 28.87 -12.74
CA SER A 8 47.27 28.73 -11.27
C SER A 8 45.95 28.09 -10.83
N PRO A 9 45.92 27.27 -9.75
CA PRO A 9 44.69 26.73 -9.21
C PRO A 9 43.83 27.81 -8.51
N PRO A 10 42.50 27.66 -8.50
CA PRO A 10 41.61 28.60 -7.80
C PRO A 10 41.74 28.44 -6.28
N PRO A 11 41.46 29.52 -5.51
CA PRO A 11 41.56 29.49 -4.05
C PRO A 11 40.49 28.61 -3.42
N ASP A 12 40.89 27.98 -2.32
CA ASP A 12 40.01 27.15 -1.46
C ASP A 12 38.76 27.93 -1.05
N SER A 13 37.60 27.40 -1.42
CA SER A 13 36.33 27.89 -0.93
C SER A 13 36.11 27.38 0.50
N GLU A 14 35.98 28.33 1.41
CA GLU A 14 35.63 28.16 2.81
C GLU A 14 34.54 27.14 3.02
N ALA A 15 34.81 26.23 3.97
CA ALA A 15 33.83 25.25 4.47
C ALA A 15 32.62 25.97 5.04
N ALA A 16 31.50 25.90 4.33
CA ALA A 16 30.22 26.33 4.86
C ALA A 16 29.87 25.46 6.08
N ASP A 17 29.76 26.13 7.19
CA ASP A 17 29.25 25.67 8.48
C ASP A 17 28.01 24.82 8.27
N ARG A 18 28.17 23.50 8.41
CA ARG A 18 27.02 22.55 8.48
C ARG A 18 26.38 22.77 9.83
N GLY A 19 25.36 23.60 9.85
CA GLY A 19 24.50 23.80 11.00
C GLY A 19 24.21 22.48 11.67
N ALA A 20 24.68 22.30 12.88
CA ALA A 20 24.40 21.19 13.76
C ALA A 20 22.86 21.11 13.89
N VAL A 21 22.26 20.02 13.45
CA VAL A 21 20.87 19.67 13.78
C VAL A 21 20.82 19.64 15.31
N PRO A 22 20.01 20.49 15.95
CA PRO A 22 19.94 20.49 17.40
C PRO A 22 19.52 19.09 17.85
N PRO A 23 20.12 18.54 18.93
CA PRO A 23 19.71 17.26 19.47
C PRO A 23 18.22 17.37 19.82
N ALA A 24 17.42 16.38 19.35
CA ALA A 24 16.02 16.30 19.69
C ALA A 24 15.87 16.50 21.19
N THR A 25 15.12 17.52 21.57
CA THR A 25 14.81 17.82 22.96
C THR A 25 14.28 16.55 23.58
N SER A 26 15.00 15.97 24.52
CA SER A 26 14.57 14.86 25.38
C SER A 26 13.50 15.37 26.34
N GLY A 27 12.33 15.71 25.79
CA GLY A 27 11.12 15.88 26.57
C GLY A 27 10.87 14.55 27.28
N ARG A 28 10.77 14.59 28.60
CA ARG A 28 10.47 13.43 29.42
C ARG A 28 9.24 12.75 28.85
N ARG A 29 9.40 11.50 28.33
CA ARG A 29 8.27 10.72 27.82
C ARG A 29 7.21 10.62 28.89
N GLU A 30 5.96 10.74 28.53
CA GLU A 30 4.79 10.62 29.43
C GLU A 30 4.77 9.24 30.10
N PHE A 31 5.04 8.21 29.32
CA PHE A 31 5.15 6.82 29.77
C PHE A 31 6.58 6.32 29.60
N PRO A 32 7.19 5.67 30.60
CA PRO A 32 8.46 4.98 30.44
C PRO A 32 8.37 3.95 29.31
N PHE A 33 9.25 4.06 28.30
CA PHE A 33 9.30 3.12 27.18
C PHE A 33 10.73 2.64 26.99
N GLU A 34 10.98 1.41 27.34
CA GLU A 34 12.28 0.78 27.32
C GLU A 34 12.46 -0.10 26.09
N ARG A 35 13.71 -0.52 25.83
CA ARG A 35 14.03 -1.40 24.73
C ARG A 35 13.26 -2.74 24.80
N ARG A 36 13.04 -3.29 25.99
CA ARG A 36 12.29 -4.54 26.18
C ARG A 36 10.85 -4.44 25.70
N HIS A 37 10.17 -3.29 25.89
CA HIS A 37 8.82 -3.05 25.40
C HIS A 37 8.79 -3.01 23.86
N PHE A 38 9.77 -2.31 23.27
CA PHE A 38 9.90 -2.29 21.80
C PHE A 38 10.13 -3.68 21.23
N ASP A 39 11.06 -4.46 21.81
CA ASP A 39 11.40 -5.81 21.33
C ASP A 39 10.23 -6.77 21.48
N PHE A 40 9.43 -6.64 22.54
CA PHE A 40 8.18 -7.38 22.73
C PHE A 40 7.16 -7.06 21.62
N ILE A 41 6.87 -5.76 21.42
CA ILE A 41 5.92 -5.27 20.42
C ILE A 41 6.37 -5.65 19.01
N ALA A 42 7.66 -5.51 18.70
CA ALA A 42 8.22 -5.87 17.40
C ALA A 42 8.08 -7.36 17.10
N ARG A 43 8.34 -8.22 18.08
CA ARG A 43 8.17 -9.66 17.98
C ARG A 43 6.71 -10.04 17.76
N MET A 44 5.80 -9.46 18.54
CA MET A 44 4.36 -9.70 18.39
C MET A 44 3.85 -9.27 17.01
N LEU A 45 4.21 -8.07 16.54
CA LEU A 45 3.82 -7.58 15.21
C LEU A 45 4.36 -8.46 14.09
N TYR A 46 5.59 -8.97 14.25
CA TYR A 46 6.17 -9.91 13.29
C TYR A 46 5.39 -11.23 13.26
N GLN A 47 5.04 -11.79 14.41
CA GLN A 47 4.26 -13.03 14.50
C GLN A 47 2.85 -12.89 13.90
N LEU A 48 2.21 -11.75 14.14
CA LEU A 48 0.83 -11.49 13.70
C LEU A 48 0.72 -11.08 12.24
N ALA A 49 1.63 -10.24 11.78
CA ALA A 49 1.52 -9.56 10.48
C ALA A 49 2.75 -9.75 9.57
N GLY A 50 3.81 -10.41 10.06
CA GLY A 50 5.09 -10.54 9.37
C GLY A 50 5.84 -9.21 9.19
N ILE A 51 5.38 -8.16 9.86
CA ILE A 51 5.98 -6.82 9.75
C ILE A 51 7.24 -6.76 10.62
N ALA A 52 8.39 -6.62 9.98
CA ALA A 52 9.68 -6.47 10.65
C ALA A 52 9.92 -5.00 11.03
N LEU A 53 9.91 -4.69 12.32
CA LEU A 53 10.25 -3.37 12.84
C LEU A 53 11.76 -3.23 13.04
N ALA A 54 12.39 -2.34 12.31
CA ALA A 54 13.79 -2.00 12.51
C ALA A 54 14.01 -1.22 13.83
N PRO A 55 15.14 -1.41 14.54
CA PRO A 55 15.40 -0.78 15.84
C PRO A 55 15.26 0.75 15.88
N HIS A 56 15.56 1.44 14.79
CA HIS A 56 15.43 2.90 14.70
C HIS A 56 13.95 3.38 14.71
N LYS A 57 12.97 2.48 14.63
CA LYS A 57 11.54 2.81 14.67
C LYS A 57 10.97 2.95 16.09
N ILE A 58 11.82 2.86 17.13
CA ILE A 58 11.39 2.90 18.54
C ILE A 58 10.57 4.15 18.87
N GLU A 59 10.96 5.33 18.36
CA GLU A 59 10.23 6.58 18.58
C GLU A 59 8.86 6.60 17.89
N MET A 60 8.78 6.01 16.69
CA MET A 60 7.52 5.88 15.98
C MET A 60 6.55 4.97 16.75
N VAL A 61 7.04 3.84 17.25
CA VAL A 61 6.22 2.90 18.05
C VAL A 61 5.72 3.59 19.31
N TYR A 62 6.62 4.25 20.05
CA TYR A 62 6.24 5.03 21.21
C TYR A 62 5.15 6.06 20.91
N SER A 63 5.40 6.93 19.93
CA SER A 63 4.47 8.01 19.56
C SER A 63 3.07 7.51 19.20
N ARG A 64 2.98 6.38 18.48
CA ARG A 64 1.71 5.80 18.06
C ARG A 64 0.98 5.12 19.21
N LEU A 65 1.69 4.45 20.12
CA LEU A 65 1.08 3.69 21.20
C LEU A 65 0.84 4.51 22.47
N ALA A 66 1.59 5.59 22.72
CA ALA A 66 1.36 6.47 23.89
C ALA A 66 -0.08 7.03 23.91
N ARG A 67 -0.63 7.36 22.75
CA ARG A 67 -2.04 7.77 22.62
C ARG A 67 -2.97 6.63 23.06
N ARG A 68 -2.66 5.40 22.64
CA ARG A 68 -3.49 4.24 22.97
C ARG A 68 -3.49 3.93 24.46
N LEU A 69 -2.34 4.06 25.14
CA LEU A 69 -2.27 3.90 26.58
C LEU A 69 -3.22 4.89 27.30
N ARG A 70 -3.25 6.16 26.85
CA ARG A 70 -4.19 7.17 27.38
C ARG A 70 -5.65 6.77 27.19
N ASP A 71 -6.01 6.33 25.98
CA ASP A 71 -7.37 5.91 25.65
C ASP A 71 -7.82 4.73 26.53
N LEU A 72 -6.89 3.81 26.83
CA LEU A 72 -7.11 2.64 27.71
C LEU A 72 -6.95 2.96 29.20
N ARG A 73 -6.51 4.18 29.56
CA ARG A 73 -6.20 4.60 30.93
C ARG A 73 -5.15 3.73 31.62
N LEU A 74 -4.18 3.23 30.85
CA LEU A 74 -3.05 2.47 31.39
C LEU A 74 -1.94 3.40 31.86
N SER A 75 -1.26 3.01 32.94
CA SER A 75 -0.20 3.79 33.57
C SER A 75 1.16 3.68 32.88
N ASP A 76 1.41 2.56 32.19
CA ASP A 76 2.72 2.21 31.66
C ASP A 76 2.66 1.16 30.55
N PHE A 77 3.80 0.94 29.89
CA PHE A 77 3.93 -0.06 28.82
C PHE A 77 4.01 -1.51 29.34
N ASP A 78 4.38 -1.74 30.59
CA ASP A 78 4.33 -3.08 31.18
C ASP A 78 2.88 -3.59 31.24
N SER A 79 1.97 -2.73 31.69
CA SER A 79 0.52 -3.01 31.70
C SER A 79 -0.04 -3.22 30.31
N TYR A 80 0.44 -2.46 29.32
CA TYR A 80 0.02 -2.63 27.92
C TYR A 80 0.51 -3.96 27.33
N CYS A 81 1.76 -4.32 27.58
CA CYS A 81 2.29 -5.62 27.15
C CYS A 81 1.55 -6.80 27.78
N ALA A 82 1.25 -6.69 29.09
CA ALA A 82 0.45 -7.70 29.81
C ALA A 82 -0.98 -7.82 29.23
N LEU A 83 -1.62 -6.70 28.89
CA LEU A 83 -2.92 -6.70 28.22
C LEU A 83 -2.85 -7.44 26.88
N LEU A 84 -1.83 -7.18 26.05
CA LEU A 84 -1.67 -7.84 24.75
C LEU A 84 -1.47 -9.37 24.86
N GLU A 85 -0.96 -9.89 25.97
CA GLU A 85 -0.79 -11.31 26.24
C GLU A 85 -2.03 -11.97 26.86
N SER A 86 -2.98 -11.18 27.32
CA SER A 86 -4.20 -11.69 27.98
C SER A 86 -5.29 -12.05 26.96
N GLU A 87 -6.24 -12.89 27.36
CA GLU A 87 -7.43 -13.20 26.54
C GLU A 87 -8.30 -11.94 26.31
N GLU A 88 -8.33 -11.03 27.26
CA GLU A 88 -9.04 -9.76 27.17
C GLU A 88 -8.43 -8.82 26.11
N GLY A 89 -7.13 -8.99 25.84
CA GLY A 89 -6.39 -8.23 24.84
C GLY A 89 -6.60 -8.64 23.37
N ALA A 90 -7.41 -9.64 23.10
CA ALA A 90 -7.59 -10.14 21.72
C ALA A 90 -8.04 -9.04 20.74
N ASN A 91 -8.90 -8.12 21.17
CA ASN A 91 -9.30 -6.96 20.36
C ASN A 91 -8.17 -5.91 20.25
N GLU A 92 -7.33 -5.78 21.27
CA GLU A 92 -6.23 -4.83 21.31
C GLU A 92 -5.11 -5.21 20.33
N VAL A 93 -4.92 -6.49 20.07
CA VAL A 93 -4.01 -6.99 19.05
C VAL A 93 -4.33 -6.40 17.68
N GLY A 94 -5.60 -6.32 17.31
CA GLY A 94 -6.04 -5.66 16.08
C GLY A 94 -5.70 -4.17 16.05
N PHE A 95 -5.88 -3.47 17.17
CA PHE A 95 -5.47 -2.06 17.30
C PHE A 95 -3.95 -1.89 17.17
N LEU A 96 -3.16 -2.77 17.76
CA LEU A 96 -1.71 -2.75 17.65
C LEU A 96 -1.26 -2.83 16.19
N VAL A 97 -1.80 -3.79 15.43
CA VAL A 97 -1.50 -3.94 14.00
C VAL A 97 -1.87 -2.67 13.24
N ASN A 98 -3.11 -2.18 13.39
CA ASN A 98 -3.58 -0.97 12.74
C ASN A 98 -2.73 0.26 13.11
N ALA A 99 -2.36 0.41 14.38
CA ALA A 99 -1.55 1.55 14.83
C ALA A 99 -0.13 1.53 14.27
N LEU A 100 0.45 0.37 14.01
CA LEU A 100 1.84 0.24 13.58
C LEU A 100 2.02 0.04 12.07
N THR A 101 0.93 -0.15 11.32
CA THR A 101 0.97 -0.14 9.85
C THR A 101 1.28 1.25 9.30
N THR A 102 1.85 1.31 8.12
CA THR A 102 2.16 2.58 7.43
C THR A 102 1.35 2.65 6.15
N ASN A 103 0.37 3.56 6.13
CA ASN A 103 -0.71 3.60 5.14
C ASN A 103 -0.57 4.74 4.12
N LEU A 104 0.66 5.17 3.79
CA LEU A 104 0.88 6.24 2.82
C LEU A 104 0.49 5.79 1.41
N THR A 105 -0.53 6.40 0.85
CA THR A 105 -1.03 6.13 -0.51
C THR A 105 -1.57 7.40 -1.16
N SER A 106 -1.74 7.39 -2.48
CA SER A 106 -2.37 8.47 -3.25
C SER A 106 -3.02 7.91 -4.51
N PHE A 107 -3.98 8.65 -5.05
CA PHE A 107 -4.51 8.32 -6.37
C PHE A 107 -3.41 8.44 -7.43
N PHE A 108 -3.39 7.55 -8.39
CA PHE A 108 -2.40 7.48 -9.49
C PHE A 108 -0.93 7.45 -9.04
N ARG A 109 -0.64 7.00 -7.81
CA ARG A 109 0.73 6.78 -7.34
C ARG A 109 1.47 5.86 -8.32
N GLU A 110 2.66 6.28 -8.80
CA GLU A 110 3.44 5.56 -9.82
C GLU A 110 2.61 5.33 -11.09
N SER A 111 2.21 6.43 -11.74
CA SER A 111 1.22 6.49 -12.84
C SER A 111 1.53 5.58 -14.03
N HIS A 112 2.81 5.24 -14.25
CA HIS A 112 3.23 4.34 -15.34
C HIS A 112 2.58 2.94 -15.24
N HIS A 113 2.23 2.47 -14.04
CA HIS A 113 1.49 1.21 -13.86
C HIS A 113 0.07 1.30 -14.44
N PHE A 114 -0.59 2.43 -14.22
CA PHE A 114 -1.94 2.65 -14.72
C PHE A 114 -1.97 2.94 -16.23
N ASP A 115 -0.92 3.58 -16.73
CA ASP A 115 -0.69 3.71 -18.19
C ASP A 115 -0.51 2.36 -18.84
N PHE A 116 0.31 1.47 -18.26
CA PHE A 116 0.49 0.10 -18.74
C PHE A 116 -0.80 -0.70 -18.63
N LEU A 117 -1.53 -0.57 -17.52
CA LEU A 117 -2.84 -1.20 -17.35
C LEU A 117 -3.79 -0.81 -18.48
N ALA A 118 -3.93 0.49 -18.77
CA ALA A 118 -4.84 1.01 -19.80
C ALA A 118 -4.43 0.62 -21.21
N LYS A 119 -3.14 0.83 -21.54
CA LYS A 119 -2.65 0.76 -22.94
C LYS A 119 -2.22 -0.64 -23.37
N THR A 120 -1.87 -1.51 -22.41
CA THR A 120 -1.32 -2.84 -22.70
C THR A 120 -2.13 -3.95 -22.05
N ALA A 121 -2.26 -3.94 -20.71
CA ALA A 121 -2.85 -5.07 -20.01
C ALA A 121 -4.34 -5.25 -20.30
N VAL A 122 -5.14 -4.18 -20.26
CA VAL A 122 -6.59 -4.25 -20.53
C VAL A 122 -6.90 -4.74 -21.95
N PRO A 123 -6.27 -4.23 -23.02
CA PRO A 123 -6.45 -4.79 -24.38
C PRO A 123 -6.14 -6.29 -24.47
N GLU A 124 -5.04 -6.73 -23.84
CA GLU A 124 -4.66 -8.15 -23.84
C GLU A 124 -5.63 -9.02 -23.03
N MET A 125 -6.09 -8.56 -21.88
CA MET A 125 -7.11 -9.25 -21.07
C MET A 125 -8.42 -9.37 -21.83
N ARG A 126 -8.85 -8.30 -22.51
CA ARG A 126 -10.03 -8.32 -23.37
C ARG A 126 -9.90 -9.34 -24.50
N ALA A 127 -8.74 -9.37 -25.17
CA ALA A 127 -8.50 -10.34 -26.24
C ALA A 127 -8.48 -11.79 -25.71
N ARG A 128 -7.92 -12.02 -24.51
CA ARG A 128 -7.87 -13.34 -23.88
C ARG A 128 -9.26 -13.89 -23.57
N HIS A 129 -10.14 -13.05 -23.05
CA HIS A 129 -11.48 -13.46 -22.64
C HIS A 129 -12.55 -13.26 -23.74
N ALA A 130 -12.15 -12.74 -24.91
CA ALA A 130 -13.06 -12.58 -26.04
C ALA A 130 -13.61 -13.94 -26.49
N GLY A 131 -14.91 -14.11 -26.45
CA GLY A 131 -15.57 -15.35 -26.90
C GLY A 131 -15.72 -16.43 -25.82
N GLU A 132 -15.22 -16.26 -24.60
CA GLU A 132 -15.40 -17.23 -23.52
C GLU A 132 -16.86 -17.34 -23.04
N SER A 133 -17.57 -16.21 -23.04
CA SER A 133 -18.98 -16.17 -22.63
C SER A 133 -19.66 -14.89 -23.10
N SER A 134 -21.00 -14.82 -22.94
CA SER A 134 -21.78 -13.60 -23.18
C SER A 134 -21.43 -12.45 -22.22
N HIS A 135 -20.86 -12.78 -21.06
CA HIS A 135 -20.39 -11.86 -20.03
C HIS A 135 -18.98 -12.26 -19.60
N PRO A 136 -17.94 -11.87 -20.40
CA PRO A 136 -16.56 -12.21 -20.07
C PRO A 136 -16.17 -11.66 -18.71
N ARG A 137 -15.38 -12.43 -17.96
CA ARG A 137 -14.94 -12.03 -16.64
C ARG A 137 -13.61 -11.27 -16.69
N LEU A 138 -13.41 -10.34 -15.76
CA LEU A 138 -12.12 -9.71 -15.46
C LEU A 138 -11.94 -9.63 -13.94
N ARG A 139 -10.83 -10.11 -13.44
CA ARG A 139 -10.54 -10.16 -12.00
C ARG A 139 -9.22 -9.48 -11.70
N ILE A 140 -9.25 -8.42 -10.89
CA ILE A 140 -8.06 -7.72 -10.45
C ILE A 140 -8.02 -7.73 -8.92
N TRP A 141 -6.84 -7.84 -8.35
CA TRP A 141 -6.64 -7.78 -6.92
C TRP A 141 -5.67 -6.65 -6.56
N SER A 142 -6.08 -5.76 -5.67
CA SER A 142 -5.24 -4.77 -4.99
C SER A 142 -4.93 -5.30 -3.59
N ALA A 143 -3.72 -5.80 -3.40
CA ALA A 143 -3.23 -6.44 -2.18
C ALA A 143 -2.39 -5.44 -1.36
N GLY A 144 -2.89 -4.99 -0.22
CA GLY A 144 -2.40 -3.85 0.54
C GLY A 144 -2.99 -2.54 0.00
N CYS A 145 -4.33 -2.46 -0.03
CA CYS A 145 -5.06 -1.35 -0.66
C CYS A 145 -5.06 -0.06 0.15
N SER A 146 -4.63 -0.10 1.42
CA SER A 146 -4.67 1.04 2.35
C SER A 146 -6.07 1.68 2.37
N SER A 147 -6.16 2.99 2.39
CA SER A 147 -7.42 3.74 2.37
C SER A 147 -8.14 3.79 1.01
N GLY A 148 -7.73 2.98 0.02
CA GLY A 148 -8.52 2.69 -1.18
C GLY A 148 -8.18 3.48 -2.44
N GLN A 149 -7.21 4.39 -2.43
CA GLN A 149 -6.86 5.20 -3.60
C GLN A 149 -6.42 4.34 -4.79
N GLU A 150 -5.67 3.26 -4.55
CA GLU A 150 -5.24 2.34 -5.60
C GLU A 150 -6.39 1.59 -6.25
N PRO A 151 -7.28 0.85 -5.54
CA PRO A 151 -8.38 0.15 -6.18
C PRO A 151 -9.37 1.10 -6.88
N TYR A 152 -9.60 2.31 -6.38
CA TYR A 152 -10.39 3.30 -7.11
C TYR A 152 -9.68 3.81 -8.36
N THR A 153 -8.35 3.98 -8.35
CA THR A 153 -7.58 4.30 -9.55
C THR A 153 -7.70 3.19 -10.59
N ILE A 154 -7.57 1.93 -10.19
CA ILE A 154 -7.78 0.77 -11.06
C ILE A 154 -9.20 0.81 -11.66
N ALA A 155 -10.22 1.05 -10.84
CA ALA A 155 -11.62 1.13 -11.30
C ALA A 155 -11.84 2.28 -12.30
N MET A 156 -11.24 3.46 -12.09
CA MET A 156 -11.30 4.59 -13.03
C MET A 156 -10.66 4.23 -14.37
N VAL A 157 -9.50 3.57 -14.35
CA VAL A 157 -8.79 3.12 -15.55
C VAL A 157 -9.64 2.11 -16.32
N LEU A 158 -10.20 1.10 -15.63
CA LEU A 158 -11.06 0.11 -16.27
C LEU A 158 -12.32 0.75 -16.85
N ALA A 159 -13.02 1.57 -16.07
CA ALA A 159 -14.25 2.23 -16.54
C ALA A 159 -14.00 3.13 -17.75
N SER A 160 -12.83 3.77 -17.81
CA SER A 160 -12.44 4.60 -18.96
C SER A 160 -12.04 3.75 -20.18
N SER A 161 -11.30 2.65 -19.97
CA SER A 161 -10.81 1.79 -21.05
C SER A 161 -11.92 0.96 -21.71
N PHE A 162 -12.93 0.55 -20.92
CA PHE A 162 -14.08 -0.19 -21.44
C PHE A 162 -15.19 0.73 -21.96
N GLY A 163 -15.33 1.92 -21.38
CA GLY A 163 -16.45 2.81 -21.71
C GLY A 163 -17.81 2.13 -21.54
N PRO A 164 -18.74 2.29 -22.50
CA PRO A 164 -20.08 1.66 -22.43
C PRO A 164 -20.04 0.12 -22.41
N GLU A 165 -18.98 -0.49 -22.93
CA GLU A 165 -18.85 -1.96 -22.97
C GLU A 165 -18.64 -2.57 -21.59
N LEU A 166 -18.24 -1.78 -20.57
CA LEU A 166 -18.06 -2.27 -19.20
C LEU A 166 -19.28 -3.04 -18.69
N ARG A 167 -20.49 -2.66 -19.12
CA ARG A 167 -21.76 -3.32 -18.73
C ARG A 167 -21.91 -4.73 -19.25
N ARG A 168 -21.14 -5.10 -20.28
CA ARG A 168 -21.12 -6.45 -20.87
C ARG A 168 -20.11 -7.37 -20.20
N TRP A 169 -19.30 -6.84 -19.29
CA TRP A 169 -18.24 -7.57 -18.60
C TRP A 169 -18.56 -7.75 -17.12
N ASP A 170 -18.26 -8.93 -16.58
CA ASP A 170 -18.26 -9.17 -15.14
C ASP A 170 -16.89 -8.76 -14.57
N VAL A 171 -16.71 -7.46 -14.39
CA VAL A 171 -15.47 -6.88 -13.82
C VAL A 171 -15.58 -6.80 -12.32
N LYS A 172 -14.59 -7.39 -11.60
CA LYS A 172 -14.49 -7.30 -10.15
C LYS A 172 -13.07 -7.02 -9.71
N ILE A 173 -12.95 -6.09 -8.77
CA ILE A 173 -11.71 -5.74 -8.11
C ILE A 173 -11.84 -6.20 -6.66
N LEU A 174 -10.98 -7.13 -6.24
CA LEU A 174 -10.77 -7.42 -4.83
C LEU A 174 -9.76 -6.43 -4.28
N ALA A 175 -10.07 -5.77 -3.19
CA ALA A 175 -9.18 -4.86 -2.49
C ALA A 175 -9.03 -5.33 -1.04
N THR A 176 -7.79 -5.61 -0.62
CA THR A 176 -7.54 -6.17 0.71
C THR A 176 -6.44 -5.41 1.42
N ASP A 177 -6.59 -5.29 2.73
CA ASP A 177 -5.56 -4.76 3.62
C ASP A 177 -5.62 -5.46 4.98
N ILE A 178 -4.52 -5.48 5.71
CA ILE A 178 -4.48 -5.99 7.08
C ILE A 178 -5.10 -4.98 8.07
N ASP A 179 -4.98 -3.69 7.75
CA ASP A 179 -5.52 -2.60 8.55
C ASP A 179 -7.03 -2.43 8.29
N THR A 180 -7.84 -2.87 9.27
CA THR A 180 -9.30 -2.83 9.17
C THR A 180 -9.87 -1.42 9.11
N HIS A 181 -9.22 -0.43 9.74
CA HIS A 181 -9.63 0.98 9.65
C HIS A 181 -9.43 1.53 8.24
N MET A 182 -8.35 1.11 7.57
CA MET A 182 -8.10 1.47 6.18
C MET A 182 -9.14 0.83 5.25
N VAL A 183 -9.46 -0.45 5.47
CA VAL A 183 -10.52 -1.16 4.73
C VAL A 183 -11.87 -0.45 4.86
N ASP A 184 -12.23 0.01 6.05
CA ASP A 184 -13.48 0.72 6.29
C ASP A 184 -13.49 2.12 5.66
N THR A 185 -12.36 2.83 5.71
CA THR A 185 -12.19 4.12 5.01
C THR A 185 -12.32 3.93 3.51
N ALA A 186 -11.65 2.94 2.93
CA ALA A 186 -11.72 2.59 1.53
C ALA A 186 -13.15 2.24 1.10
N ARG A 187 -13.87 1.48 1.91
CA ARG A 187 -15.29 1.08 1.65
C ARG A 187 -16.23 2.29 1.63
N ARG A 188 -16.01 3.29 2.49
CA ARG A 188 -16.78 4.54 2.46
C ARG A 188 -16.58 5.30 1.16
N GLY A 189 -15.36 5.28 0.60
CA GLY A 189 -15.02 5.94 -0.65
C GLY A 189 -15.20 7.46 -0.61
N VAL A 190 -14.98 8.07 0.55
CA VAL A 190 -15.06 9.52 0.79
C VAL A 190 -13.71 10.01 1.27
N TYR A 191 -13.18 11.04 0.63
CA TYR A 191 -11.83 11.54 0.86
C TYR A 191 -11.81 13.06 1.01
N PRO A 192 -10.89 13.64 1.78
CA PRO A 192 -10.60 15.07 1.73
C PRO A 192 -10.40 15.55 0.28
N ALA A 193 -10.93 16.71 -0.06
CA ALA A 193 -10.97 17.18 -1.44
C ALA A 193 -9.58 17.43 -2.05
N ASP A 194 -8.58 17.76 -1.22
CA ASP A 194 -7.19 17.95 -1.61
C ASP A 194 -6.53 16.66 -2.11
N LEU A 195 -6.87 15.48 -1.55
CA LEU A 195 -6.35 14.20 -2.01
C LEU A 195 -6.79 13.88 -3.45
N ALA A 196 -7.94 14.39 -3.89
CA ALA A 196 -8.43 14.21 -5.25
C ALA A 196 -7.65 15.03 -6.30
N ASN A 197 -6.79 15.96 -5.88
CA ASN A 197 -5.99 16.76 -6.81
C ASN A 197 -4.96 15.92 -7.60
N SER A 198 -4.60 14.75 -7.10
CA SER A 198 -3.74 13.80 -7.82
C SER A 198 -4.49 13.00 -8.91
N ILE A 199 -5.82 13.07 -8.95
CA ILE A 199 -6.64 12.46 -10.00
C ILE A 199 -6.63 13.39 -11.23
N PRO A 200 -6.32 12.89 -12.45
CA PRO A 200 -6.42 13.68 -13.68
C PRO A 200 -7.81 14.31 -13.81
N ALA A 201 -7.86 15.61 -14.15
CA ALA A 201 -9.10 16.40 -14.13
C ALA A 201 -10.30 15.71 -14.86
N PRO A 202 -10.15 15.15 -16.06
CA PRO A 202 -11.28 14.51 -16.73
C PRO A 202 -11.84 13.29 -15.97
N LEU A 203 -10.97 12.54 -15.28
CA LEU A 203 -11.38 11.39 -14.47
C LEU A 203 -12.01 11.83 -13.16
N ARG A 204 -11.43 12.85 -12.52
CA ARG A 204 -11.97 13.42 -11.30
C ARG A 204 -13.39 13.95 -11.53
N ASP A 205 -13.58 14.75 -12.57
CA ASP A 205 -14.88 15.37 -12.86
C ASP A 205 -15.96 14.32 -13.22
N ARG A 206 -15.54 13.19 -13.83
CA ARG A 206 -16.45 12.09 -14.17
C ARG A 206 -16.76 11.18 -12.99
N PHE A 207 -15.77 10.85 -12.17
CA PHE A 207 -15.84 9.74 -11.22
C PHE A 207 -15.90 10.17 -9.75
N THR A 208 -15.94 11.47 -9.48
CA THR A 208 -16.09 12.00 -8.11
C THR A 208 -17.18 13.03 -8.02
N ARG A 209 -17.85 13.05 -6.86
CA ARG A 209 -18.84 14.06 -6.51
C ARG A 209 -18.35 14.88 -5.34
N ARG A 210 -18.31 16.21 -5.51
CA ARG A 210 -17.98 17.13 -4.42
C ARG A 210 -19.13 17.21 -3.43
N GLN A 211 -18.79 17.17 -2.15
CA GLN A 211 -19.73 17.32 -1.04
C GLN A 211 -19.05 17.88 0.20
N ARG A 212 -19.80 18.07 1.28
CA ARG A 212 -19.25 18.48 2.58
C ARG A 212 -19.59 17.42 3.63
N GLU A 213 -18.63 17.10 4.46
CA GLU A 213 -18.79 16.24 5.63
C GLU A 213 -18.30 17.02 6.86
N SER A 214 -19.15 17.22 7.87
CA SER A 214 -18.83 18.03 9.06
C SER A 214 -18.30 19.44 8.74
N GLY A 215 -18.75 20.04 7.63
CA GLY A 215 -18.30 21.36 7.19
C GLY A 215 -17.06 21.36 6.28
N GLU A 216 -16.28 20.29 6.26
CA GLU A 216 -15.07 20.17 5.46
C GLU A 216 -15.38 19.74 4.02
N PRO A 217 -14.62 20.24 3.02
CA PRO A 217 -14.79 19.84 1.64
C PRO A 217 -14.24 18.42 1.43
N VAL A 218 -15.09 17.53 0.89
CA VAL A 218 -14.74 16.17 0.57
C VAL A 218 -15.16 15.80 -0.85
N VAL A 219 -14.63 14.71 -1.37
CA VAL A 219 -15.08 14.04 -2.59
C VAL A 219 -15.52 12.63 -2.29
N ALA A 220 -16.67 12.23 -2.83
CA ALA A 220 -17.13 10.85 -2.81
C ALA A 220 -16.90 10.20 -4.18
N MET A 221 -16.45 8.96 -4.18
CA MET A 221 -16.34 8.15 -5.39
C MET A 221 -17.71 7.79 -5.92
N GLU A 222 -17.91 7.90 -7.24
CA GLU A 222 -19.18 7.56 -7.88
C GLU A 222 -19.52 6.07 -7.71
N GLU A 223 -20.82 5.79 -7.60
CA GLU A 223 -21.34 4.45 -7.33
C GLU A 223 -20.94 3.43 -8.41
N GLU A 224 -20.77 3.87 -9.67
CA GLU A 224 -20.33 3.00 -10.75
C GLU A 224 -18.94 2.39 -10.49
N LEU A 225 -18.03 3.11 -9.82
CA LEU A 225 -16.73 2.55 -9.41
C LEU A 225 -16.86 1.66 -8.18
N ARG A 226 -17.64 2.10 -7.19
CA ARG A 226 -17.80 1.39 -5.92
C ARG A 226 -18.35 -0.03 -6.12
N ARG A 227 -19.24 -0.22 -7.08
CA ARG A 227 -19.82 -1.53 -7.44
C ARG A 227 -18.81 -2.51 -8.02
N LEU A 228 -17.71 -2.03 -8.58
CA LEU A 228 -16.64 -2.87 -9.11
C LEU A 228 -15.76 -3.45 -8.01
N ILE A 229 -15.74 -2.83 -6.81
CA ILE A 229 -14.72 -3.10 -5.79
C ILE A 229 -15.35 -3.81 -4.58
N THR A 230 -14.69 -4.86 -4.14
CA THR A 230 -15.02 -5.55 -2.88
C THR A 230 -13.85 -5.38 -1.91
N PHE A 231 -14.09 -4.71 -0.79
CA PHE A 231 -13.10 -4.46 0.25
C PHE A 231 -13.19 -5.51 1.36
N LYS A 232 -12.06 -6.15 1.71
CA LYS A 232 -11.96 -7.19 2.74
C LYS A 232 -10.67 -7.06 3.55
N PRO A 233 -10.69 -7.32 4.88
CA PRO A 233 -9.48 -7.51 5.64
C PRO A 233 -8.77 -8.79 5.18
N LEU A 234 -7.44 -8.76 5.07
CA LEU A 234 -6.64 -9.94 4.73
C LEU A 234 -5.19 -9.75 5.18
N ASN A 235 -4.67 -10.76 5.86
CA ASN A 235 -3.24 -10.91 6.11
C ASN A 235 -2.61 -11.72 4.96
N LEU A 236 -1.62 -11.14 4.27
CA LEU A 236 -0.97 -11.79 3.13
C LEU A 236 -0.08 -13.00 3.52
N LEU A 237 0.24 -13.16 4.79
CA LEU A 237 1.02 -14.32 5.29
C LEU A 237 0.13 -15.49 5.74
N GLU A 238 -1.16 -15.28 5.88
CA GLU A 238 -2.12 -16.30 6.25
C GLU A 238 -2.72 -17.02 5.03
N HIS A 239 -3.64 -17.94 5.30
CA HIS A 239 -4.40 -18.62 4.25
C HIS A 239 -5.36 -17.63 3.55
N TRP A 240 -5.34 -17.63 2.21
CA TRP A 240 -6.24 -16.79 1.41
C TRP A 240 -7.52 -17.54 1.07
N PRO A 241 -8.70 -17.04 1.51
CA PRO A 241 -9.98 -17.73 1.31
C PRO A 241 -10.51 -17.62 -0.13
N MET A 242 -9.98 -16.68 -0.92
CA MET A 242 -10.40 -16.51 -2.30
C MET A 242 -9.73 -17.54 -3.22
N LYS A 243 -10.44 -17.87 -4.28
CA LYS A 243 -9.94 -18.73 -5.36
C LYS A 243 -9.71 -17.86 -6.59
N GLY A 244 -8.47 -17.85 -7.10
CA GLY A 244 -8.16 -17.24 -8.38
C GLY A 244 -8.85 -17.95 -9.56
N PRO A 245 -8.38 -17.75 -10.78
CA PRO A 245 -7.26 -16.90 -11.11
C PRO A 245 -7.65 -15.43 -11.27
N PHE A 246 -6.64 -14.54 -11.08
CA PHE A 246 -6.72 -13.12 -11.34
C PHE A 246 -5.99 -12.76 -12.63
N ASP A 247 -6.49 -11.80 -13.38
CA ASP A 247 -5.84 -11.25 -14.56
C ASP A 247 -4.68 -10.32 -14.21
N ALA A 248 -4.82 -9.61 -13.08
CA ALA A 248 -3.75 -8.78 -12.53
C ALA A 248 -3.81 -8.72 -11.00
N ILE A 249 -2.63 -8.60 -10.39
CA ILE A 249 -2.45 -8.33 -8.95
C ILE A 249 -1.58 -7.09 -8.81
N PHE A 250 -2.04 -6.14 -8.00
CA PHE A 250 -1.27 -4.98 -7.53
C PHE A 250 -0.87 -5.27 -6.09
N CYS A 251 0.42 -5.33 -5.80
CA CYS A 251 0.97 -5.44 -4.45
C CYS A 251 2.12 -4.45 -4.34
N ARG A 252 1.79 -3.19 -4.13
CA ARG A 252 2.72 -2.09 -4.25
C ARG A 252 3.05 -1.47 -2.89
N ASN A 253 4.34 -1.35 -2.61
CA ASN A 253 4.85 -0.80 -1.35
C ASN A 253 4.38 -1.58 -0.10
N VAL A 254 4.23 -2.90 -0.23
CA VAL A 254 3.81 -3.83 0.82
C VAL A 254 4.91 -4.82 1.15
N LEU A 255 5.58 -5.38 0.13
CA LEU A 255 6.63 -6.39 0.33
C LEU A 255 7.84 -5.84 1.09
N ILE A 256 8.01 -4.50 1.12
CA ILE A 256 9.07 -3.84 1.89
C ILE A 256 8.99 -4.08 3.39
N TYR A 257 7.84 -4.47 3.90
CA TYR A 257 7.62 -4.76 5.33
C TYR A 257 7.93 -6.20 5.70
N PHE A 258 7.99 -7.10 4.71
CA PHE A 258 8.27 -8.52 4.93
C PHE A 258 9.77 -8.81 4.84
N ASP A 259 10.19 -9.81 5.58
CA ASP A 259 11.51 -10.41 5.41
C ASP A 259 11.58 -11.27 4.13
N ARG A 260 12.74 -11.88 3.87
CA ARG A 260 12.94 -12.70 2.67
C ARG A 260 11.99 -13.90 2.62
N VAL A 261 11.69 -14.51 3.75
CA VAL A 261 10.83 -15.71 3.83
C VAL A 261 9.40 -15.32 3.49
N GLY A 262 8.87 -14.29 4.14
CA GLY A 262 7.52 -13.75 3.88
C GLY A 262 7.34 -13.29 2.43
N ARG A 263 8.33 -12.57 1.87
CA ARG A 263 8.31 -12.17 0.44
C ARG A 263 8.21 -13.35 -0.50
N THR A 264 9.04 -14.38 -0.27
CA THR A 264 9.04 -15.59 -1.12
C THR A 264 7.70 -16.32 -1.03
N GLN A 265 7.14 -16.43 0.16
CA GLN A 265 5.83 -17.05 0.39
C GLN A 265 4.72 -16.28 -0.37
N VAL A 266 4.63 -14.96 -0.17
CA VAL A 266 3.60 -14.11 -0.80
C VAL A 266 3.71 -14.14 -2.33
N ILE A 267 4.92 -13.98 -2.87
CA ILE A 267 5.14 -14.04 -4.33
C ILE A 267 4.81 -15.42 -4.90
N GLY A 268 5.17 -16.50 -4.19
CA GLY A 268 4.78 -17.86 -4.57
C GLY A 268 3.26 -18.06 -4.59
N ASN A 269 2.54 -17.43 -3.66
CA ASN A 269 1.08 -17.43 -3.62
C ASN A 269 0.50 -16.63 -4.79
N PHE A 270 1.01 -15.43 -5.08
CA PHE A 270 0.59 -14.64 -6.24
C PHE A 270 0.76 -15.40 -7.55
N ALA A 271 1.89 -16.13 -7.72
CA ALA A 271 2.09 -16.95 -8.91
C ALA A 271 1.02 -18.04 -9.08
N ARG A 272 0.46 -18.58 -7.98
CA ARG A 272 -0.64 -19.54 -8.05
C ARG A 272 -1.99 -18.91 -8.34
N MET A 273 -2.17 -17.65 -7.92
CA MET A 273 -3.43 -16.91 -8.03
C MET A 273 -3.58 -16.12 -9.34
N LEU A 274 -2.51 -15.89 -10.09
CA LEU A 274 -2.55 -15.21 -11.38
C LEU A 274 -2.85 -16.20 -12.51
N GLU A 275 -3.54 -15.73 -13.55
CA GLU A 275 -3.60 -16.42 -14.85
C GLU A 275 -2.21 -16.53 -15.49
N PRO A 276 -1.92 -17.57 -16.30
CA PRO A 276 -0.75 -17.55 -17.16
C PRO A 276 -0.72 -16.27 -18.01
N GLY A 277 0.41 -15.56 -18.05
CA GLY A 277 0.51 -14.25 -18.69
C GLY A 277 -0.16 -13.10 -17.94
N GLY A 278 -0.77 -13.35 -16.77
CA GLY A 278 -1.31 -12.32 -15.89
C GLY A 278 -0.24 -11.38 -15.34
N CYS A 279 -0.65 -10.18 -14.98
CA CYS A 279 0.26 -9.11 -14.55
C CYS A 279 0.40 -9.04 -13.03
N LEU A 280 1.64 -8.87 -12.55
CA LEU A 280 1.95 -8.49 -11.18
C LEU A 280 2.61 -7.10 -11.20
N PHE A 281 2.04 -6.16 -10.45
CA PHE A 281 2.55 -4.80 -10.28
C PHE A 281 3.11 -4.65 -8.87
N LEU A 282 4.37 -4.22 -8.76
CA LEU A 282 5.06 -3.99 -7.50
C LEU A 282 5.41 -2.50 -7.34
N GLY A 283 5.70 -2.04 -6.13
CA GLY A 283 6.16 -0.68 -5.89
C GLY A 283 7.59 -0.44 -6.40
N HIS A 284 7.95 0.81 -6.61
CA HIS A 284 9.20 1.23 -7.26
C HIS A 284 10.49 0.72 -6.55
N SER A 285 10.44 0.46 -5.25
CA SER A 285 11.57 -0.08 -4.46
C SER A 285 11.52 -1.61 -4.30
N GLU A 286 10.58 -2.28 -4.96
CA GLU A 286 10.37 -3.73 -4.85
C GLU A 286 10.83 -4.45 -6.10
N SER A 287 11.44 -5.62 -5.95
CA SER A 287 11.95 -6.42 -7.05
C SER A 287 11.75 -7.92 -6.79
N LEU A 288 11.53 -8.68 -7.86
CA LEU A 288 11.49 -10.14 -7.84
C LEU A 288 12.85 -10.80 -8.08
N TYR A 289 13.90 -10.00 -8.28
CA TYR A 289 15.24 -10.53 -8.49
C TYR A 289 15.69 -11.41 -7.31
N GLY A 290 16.04 -12.68 -7.59
CA GLY A 290 16.41 -13.65 -6.58
C GLY A 290 15.28 -14.11 -5.64
N VAL A 291 14.01 -13.79 -5.96
CA VAL A 291 12.83 -14.20 -5.19
C VAL A 291 12.01 -15.26 -5.91
N SER A 292 11.82 -15.13 -7.23
CA SER A 292 11.01 -16.08 -8.01
C SER A 292 11.42 -16.07 -9.49
N ASP A 293 11.46 -17.26 -10.08
CA ASP A 293 11.67 -17.53 -11.51
C ASP A 293 10.34 -17.68 -12.29
N ARG A 294 9.20 -17.63 -11.58
CA ARG A 294 7.86 -17.78 -12.17
C ARG A 294 7.35 -16.53 -12.87
N PHE A 295 8.14 -15.47 -12.88
CA PHE A 295 7.78 -14.19 -13.45
C PHE A 295 8.85 -13.66 -14.38
N ARG A 296 8.42 -13.04 -15.47
CA ARG A 296 9.28 -12.28 -16.38
C ARG A 296 8.96 -10.80 -16.28
N GLN A 297 9.97 -9.97 -16.07
CA GLN A 297 9.81 -8.52 -16.06
C GLN A 297 9.49 -8.02 -17.47
N THR A 298 8.49 -7.15 -17.59
CA THR A 298 8.01 -6.58 -18.86
C THR A 298 7.98 -5.04 -18.86
N GLY A 299 8.23 -4.44 -17.69
CA GLY A 299 8.33 -3.00 -17.51
C GLY A 299 8.94 -2.67 -16.15
N PRO A 300 9.14 -1.39 -15.81
CA PRO A 300 9.59 -0.99 -14.47
C PRO A 300 8.61 -1.50 -13.40
N THR A 301 9.08 -2.45 -12.55
CA THR A 301 8.29 -3.12 -11.50
C THR A 301 6.97 -3.77 -11.98
N ILE A 302 6.89 -4.12 -13.28
CA ILE A 302 5.79 -4.84 -13.90
C ILE A 302 6.28 -6.21 -14.35
N TYR A 303 5.57 -7.25 -13.96
CA TYR A 303 5.95 -8.63 -14.19
C TYR A 303 4.79 -9.42 -14.80
N ARG A 304 5.11 -10.40 -15.65
CA ARG A 304 4.18 -11.37 -16.22
C ARG A 304 4.43 -12.74 -15.61
N ARG A 305 3.37 -13.41 -15.20
CA ARG A 305 3.44 -14.81 -14.83
C ARG A 305 3.81 -15.67 -16.06
N LEU A 306 4.81 -16.54 -15.90
CA LEU A 306 5.22 -17.55 -16.89
C LEU A 306 4.28 -18.75 -16.88
#